data_a5552b25bb3c1a453acc89f97551f4b3
#
_entry.id   a5552b25bb3c1a453acc89f97551f4b3
#
_cell.length_a   1.000
_cell.length_b   1.000
_cell.length_c   1.000
_cell.angle_alpha   90.00
_cell.angle_beta   90.00
_cell.angle_gamma   90.00
#
_symmetry.space_group_name_H-M   'P 1'
#
loop_
_entity.id
_entity.type
_entity.pdbx_description
1 polymer ?
#
loop_
_entity_poly.entity_id
_entity_poly.type
_entity_poly.pdbx_seq_one_letter_code
_entity_poly.pdbx_strand_id
1 'polypeptide(L)'
;QNLDIIRLHRPRHVLVLAGDHIYKMDYGPMIAYHVENKADITVGVVEVPKEQAAGAFGVMTADTQNRVLRFAEKPQHPDGIPGREHLALGSMGIYVFNARLLERMLDENARNPETAHDFGKNIIPAALDKMKVFAYPFRDVRTRAQQYWRDVGTVDAYYEANMELVHVHPELNIYDEQWPIWTYQRQHPPAKFVLDDDGRRGMAVNSMVSGGCIISGAQVNESLLFSNCRVDERSVIDRARRVEQRDVASL
;
A
#
# COMPACT_ATOMS: atom_id res chain seq x y z
N GLN A 1 9.86 20.42 -5.76
CA GLN A 1 8.76 21.36 -5.48
C GLN A 1 8.60 21.65 -3.98
N ASN A 2 8.79 20.69 -3.05
CA ASN A 2 8.53 20.85 -1.63
C ASN A 2 9.80 20.95 -0.76
N LEU A 3 10.98 21.19 -1.34
CA LEU A 3 12.24 21.28 -0.60
C LEU A 3 12.27 22.39 0.44
N ASP A 4 11.59 23.52 0.17
CA ASP A 4 11.54 24.65 1.09
C ASP A 4 10.82 24.29 2.39
N ILE A 5 9.79 23.45 2.32
CA ILE A 5 9.09 22.94 3.50
C ILE A 5 10.01 22.02 4.31
N ILE A 6 10.72 21.11 3.65
CA ILE A 6 11.69 20.23 4.30
C ILE A 6 12.79 21.05 4.99
N ARG A 7 13.34 22.05 4.30
CA ARG A 7 14.38 22.96 4.84
C ARG A 7 13.90 23.74 6.07
N LEU A 8 12.65 24.16 6.08
CA LEU A 8 12.06 24.89 7.22
C LEU A 8 12.12 24.06 8.51
N HIS A 9 11.83 22.76 8.42
CA HIS A 9 11.82 21.83 9.57
C HIS A 9 13.22 21.33 9.97
N ARG A 10 14.24 21.51 9.13
CA ARG A 10 15.63 21.08 9.38
C ARG A 10 15.76 19.64 9.93
N PRO A 11 15.11 18.66 9.31
CA PRO A 11 15.17 17.27 9.79
C PRO A 11 16.57 16.69 9.62
N ARG A 12 16.89 15.66 10.41
CA ARG A 12 18.09 14.83 10.18
C ARG A 12 17.84 13.79 9.09
N HIS A 13 16.66 13.21 9.11
CA HIS A 13 16.22 12.18 8.18
C HIS A 13 14.87 12.56 7.58
N VAL A 14 14.61 12.13 6.35
CA VAL A 14 13.34 12.30 5.66
C VAL A 14 12.82 10.92 5.30
N LEU A 15 11.60 10.63 5.75
CA LEU A 15 10.85 9.44 5.34
C LEU A 15 9.97 9.81 4.16
N VAL A 16 10.15 9.11 3.05
CA VAL A 16 9.35 9.25 1.82
C VAL A 16 8.43 8.04 1.74
N LEU A 17 7.14 8.27 1.55
CA LEU A 17 6.11 7.24 1.46
C LEU A 17 5.41 7.33 0.12
N ALA A 18 5.03 6.18 -0.45
CA ALA A 18 4.11 6.11 -1.58
C ALA A 18 2.67 6.37 -1.10
N GLY A 19 1.83 6.89 -1.99
CA GLY A 19 0.46 7.28 -1.68
C GLY A 19 -0.62 6.25 -2.04
N ASP A 20 -0.25 5.14 -2.69
CA ASP A 20 -1.16 4.15 -3.28
C ASP A 20 -0.90 2.70 -2.82
N HIS A 21 -0.30 2.56 -1.65
CA HIS A 21 -0.03 1.25 -1.05
C HIS A 21 -0.88 1.03 0.22
N ILE A 22 -1.30 -0.21 0.45
CA ILE A 22 -2.05 -0.60 1.65
C ILE A 22 -1.16 -1.45 2.55
N TYR A 23 -0.89 -0.97 3.77
CA TYR A 23 -0.09 -1.64 4.78
C TYR A 23 -0.28 -0.98 6.16
N LYS A 24 0.15 -1.66 7.22
CA LYS A 24 0.33 -1.08 8.57
C LYS A 24 1.80 -1.21 8.94
N MET A 25 2.48 -0.11 9.25
CA MET A 25 3.91 -0.12 9.55
C MET A 25 4.25 0.86 10.67
N ASP A 26 5.00 0.39 11.66
CA ASP A 26 5.76 1.27 12.54
C ASP A 26 7.09 1.62 11.85
N TYR A 27 7.27 2.88 11.54
CA TYR A 27 8.49 3.36 10.87
C TYR A 27 9.68 3.50 11.81
N GLY A 28 9.46 3.49 13.13
CA GLY A 28 10.52 3.61 14.15
C GLY A 28 11.65 2.60 13.95
N PRO A 29 11.36 1.30 13.83
CA PRO A 29 12.39 0.27 13.57
C PRO A 29 13.18 0.48 12.28
N MET A 30 12.53 0.94 11.19
CA MET A 30 13.22 1.23 9.93
C MET A 30 14.17 2.43 10.05
N ILE A 31 13.75 3.47 10.77
CA ILE A 31 14.60 4.65 11.03
C ILE A 31 15.77 4.27 11.94
N ALA A 32 15.54 3.46 13.00
CA ALA A 32 16.59 2.94 13.86
C ALA A 32 17.62 2.14 13.05
N TYR A 33 17.15 1.22 12.20
CA TYR A 33 18.00 0.44 11.29
C TYR A 33 18.85 1.33 10.38
N HIS A 34 18.27 2.40 9.82
CA HIS A 34 18.97 3.38 8.99
C HIS A 34 20.13 4.04 9.76
N VAL A 35 19.88 4.45 11.01
CA VAL A 35 20.87 5.10 11.87
C VAL A 35 21.98 4.13 12.28
N GLU A 36 21.62 2.91 12.72
CA GLU A 36 22.56 1.87 13.19
C GLU A 36 23.53 1.45 12.09
N ASN A 37 23.04 1.28 10.85
CA ASN A 37 23.87 0.94 9.71
C ASN A 37 24.63 2.13 9.13
N LYS A 38 24.43 3.35 9.67
CA LYS A 38 24.96 4.58 9.11
C LYS A 38 24.68 4.68 7.61
N ALA A 39 23.44 4.32 7.26
CA ALA A 39 22.98 4.31 5.89
C ALA A 39 22.83 5.75 5.35
N ASP A 40 23.05 5.92 4.09
CA ASP A 40 22.70 7.15 3.37
C ASP A 40 21.26 7.09 2.89
N ILE A 41 20.84 5.90 2.44
CA ILE A 41 19.47 5.60 2.01
C ILE A 41 19.08 4.22 2.56
N THR A 42 17.87 4.11 3.06
CA THR A 42 17.26 2.81 3.38
C THR A 42 15.97 2.65 2.60
N VAL A 43 15.81 1.52 1.94
CA VAL A 43 14.64 1.20 1.12
C VAL A 43 13.83 0.10 1.81
N GLY A 44 12.55 0.35 2.08
CA GLY A 44 11.63 -0.68 2.54
C GLY A 44 11.35 -1.69 1.45
N VAL A 45 11.45 -3.00 1.77
CA VAL A 45 11.32 -4.07 0.79
C VAL A 45 10.41 -5.19 1.27
N VAL A 46 9.75 -5.85 0.31
CA VAL A 46 8.96 -7.07 0.50
C VAL A 46 9.49 -8.18 -0.41
N GLU A 47 9.30 -9.42 0.04
CA GLU A 47 9.56 -10.59 -0.79
C GLU A 47 8.28 -10.95 -1.54
N VAL A 48 8.34 -10.97 -2.86
CA VAL A 48 7.18 -11.26 -3.72
C VAL A 48 7.54 -12.32 -4.76
N PRO A 49 6.60 -13.12 -5.25
CA PRO A 49 6.84 -14.01 -6.38
C PRO A 49 7.39 -13.24 -7.59
N LYS A 50 8.38 -13.80 -8.28
CA LYS A 50 9.02 -13.14 -9.44
C LYS A 50 8.02 -12.75 -10.51
N GLU A 51 7.03 -13.60 -10.75
CA GLU A 51 5.98 -13.35 -11.74
C GLU A 51 5.17 -12.11 -11.41
N GLN A 52 4.93 -11.87 -10.12
CA GLN A 52 4.21 -10.66 -9.64
C GLN A 52 5.10 -9.41 -9.66
N ALA A 53 6.42 -9.58 -9.51
CA ALA A 53 7.36 -8.47 -9.54
C ALA A 53 7.63 -7.97 -10.97
N ALA A 54 7.45 -8.83 -11.97
CA ALA A 54 7.75 -8.52 -13.36
C ALA A 54 6.90 -7.35 -13.89
N GLY A 55 7.56 -6.25 -14.27
CA GLY A 55 6.91 -5.05 -14.77
C GLY A 55 6.11 -4.24 -13.73
N ALA A 56 5.98 -4.72 -12.49
CA ALA A 56 5.16 -4.10 -11.46
C ALA A 56 5.97 -3.21 -10.50
N PHE A 57 7.07 -3.73 -9.97
CA PHE A 57 7.83 -3.08 -8.88
C PHE A 57 9.27 -2.79 -9.28
N GLY A 58 9.89 -1.84 -8.58
CA GLY A 58 11.34 -1.75 -8.53
C GLY A 58 11.88 -2.99 -7.81
N VAL A 59 12.81 -3.70 -8.42
CA VAL A 59 13.42 -4.92 -7.86
C VAL A 59 14.88 -4.67 -7.54
N MET A 60 15.32 -5.18 -6.40
CA MET A 60 16.70 -5.04 -5.99
C MET A 60 17.36 -6.36 -5.64
N THR A 61 18.68 -6.38 -5.80
CA THR A 61 19.56 -7.41 -5.29
C THR A 61 20.36 -6.85 -4.13
N ALA A 62 20.43 -7.58 -3.03
CA ALA A 62 21.18 -7.18 -1.85
C ALA A 62 22.12 -8.32 -1.42
N ASP A 63 23.18 -7.95 -0.71
CA ASP A 63 24.10 -8.90 -0.09
C ASP A 63 23.52 -9.47 1.23
N THR A 64 24.29 -10.31 1.90
CA THR A 64 23.92 -10.95 3.17
C THR A 64 23.74 -9.97 4.33
N GLN A 65 24.22 -8.74 4.19
CA GLN A 65 24.06 -7.66 5.15
C GLN A 65 22.94 -6.68 4.74
N ASN A 66 22.13 -7.03 3.76
CA ASN A 66 21.09 -6.20 3.15
C ASN A 66 21.62 -4.93 2.46
N ARG A 67 22.89 -4.85 2.11
CA ARG A 67 23.39 -3.76 1.29
C ARG A 67 22.89 -3.95 -0.14
N VAL A 68 22.26 -2.93 -0.70
CA VAL A 68 21.75 -2.98 -2.07
C VAL A 68 22.90 -2.90 -3.06
N LEU A 69 23.00 -3.90 -3.92
CA LEU A 69 24.01 -4.02 -4.97
C LEU A 69 23.49 -3.58 -6.34
N ARG A 70 22.22 -3.83 -6.61
CA ARG A 70 21.54 -3.49 -7.86
C ARG A 70 20.10 -3.07 -7.59
N PHE A 71 19.59 -2.17 -8.41
CA PHE A 71 18.20 -1.77 -8.45
C PHE A 71 17.76 -1.65 -9.92
N ALA A 72 16.64 -2.28 -10.24
CA ALA A 72 16.02 -2.20 -11.55
C ALA A 72 14.55 -1.80 -11.41
N GLU A 73 14.16 -0.71 -12.06
CA GLU A 73 12.77 -0.23 -12.03
C GLU A 73 11.92 -1.02 -13.01
N LYS A 74 10.92 -1.72 -12.48
CA LYS A 74 9.93 -2.51 -13.23
C LYS A 74 10.53 -3.43 -14.30
N PRO A 75 11.51 -4.29 -13.94
CA PRO A 75 12.15 -5.17 -14.91
C PRO A 75 11.17 -6.26 -15.38
N GLN A 76 11.20 -6.60 -16.68
CA GLN A 76 10.41 -7.70 -17.22
C GLN A 76 10.91 -9.07 -16.72
N HIS A 77 12.19 -9.15 -16.43
CA HIS A 77 12.85 -10.35 -15.89
C HIS A 77 13.57 -9.98 -14.59
N PRO A 78 12.83 -9.97 -13.45
CA PRO A 78 13.42 -9.60 -12.16
C PRO A 78 14.46 -10.64 -11.69
N ASP A 79 15.51 -10.16 -11.03
CA ASP A 79 16.47 -11.03 -10.35
C ASP A 79 15.79 -11.74 -9.16
N GLY A 80 16.12 -13.02 -8.94
CA GLY A 80 15.67 -13.77 -7.77
C GLY A 80 16.52 -13.49 -6.55
N ILE A 81 15.96 -13.76 -5.36
CA ILE A 81 16.72 -13.72 -4.12
C ILE A 81 17.65 -14.95 -4.09
N PRO A 82 18.98 -14.79 -3.83
CA PRO A 82 19.90 -15.92 -3.75
C PRO A 82 19.41 -17.02 -2.80
N GLY A 83 19.33 -18.26 -3.30
CA GLY A 83 18.80 -19.41 -2.57
C GLY A 83 17.27 -19.51 -2.52
N ARG A 84 16.55 -18.51 -3.04
CA ARG A 84 15.09 -18.49 -3.18
C ARG A 84 14.71 -17.84 -4.51
N GLU A 85 15.17 -18.41 -5.59
CA GLU A 85 15.11 -17.87 -6.95
C GLU A 85 13.69 -17.62 -7.49
N HIS A 86 12.67 -18.21 -6.87
CA HIS A 86 11.26 -17.97 -7.20
C HIS A 86 10.70 -16.66 -6.58
N LEU A 87 11.45 -16.04 -5.67
CA LEU A 87 11.09 -14.77 -5.03
C LEU A 87 12.00 -13.65 -5.51
N ALA A 88 11.46 -12.46 -5.60
CA ALA A 88 12.20 -11.21 -5.84
C ALA A 88 12.07 -10.27 -4.65
N LEU A 89 13.04 -9.37 -4.47
CA LEU A 89 13.03 -8.35 -3.44
C LEU A 89 12.46 -7.07 -4.03
N GLY A 90 11.17 -6.86 -3.82
CA GLY A 90 10.42 -5.71 -4.34
C GLY A 90 10.54 -4.47 -3.46
N SER A 91 10.69 -3.30 -4.08
CA SER A 91 10.64 -2.02 -3.39
C SER A 91 9.20 -1.67 -3.01
N MET A 92 8.99 -1.28 -1.76
CA MET A 92 7.69 -0.79 -1.28
C MET A 92 7.43 0.68 -1.64
N GLY A 93 8.37 1.37 -2.28
CA GLY A 93 8.25 2.82 -2.45
C GLY A 93 8.38 3.60 -1.14
N ILE A 94 8.96 2.99 -0.13
CA ILE A 94 9.20 3.59 1.19
C ILE A 94 10.69 3.77 1.38
N TYR A 95 11.12 5.00 1.62
CA TYR A 95 12.54 5.35 1.70
C TYR A 95 12.85 6.19 2.92
N VAL A 96 13.98 5.92 3.58
CA VAL A 96 14.58 6.83 4.57
C VAL A 96 15.86 7.40 3.98
N PHE A 97 15.98 8.72 3.98
CA PHE A 97 17.15 9.44 3.51
C PHE A 97 17.79 10.28 4.61
N ASN A 98 19.09 10.44 4.57
CA ASN A 98 19.73 11.57 5.22
C ASN A 98 19.27 12.88 4.53
N ALA A 99 18.70 13.83 5.28
CA ALA A 99 18.03 15.00 4.72
C ALA A 99 18.95 15.83 3.80
N ARG A 100 20.18 16.13 4.24
CA ARG A 100 21.15 16.87 3.43
C ARG A 100 21.54 16.17 2.12
N LEU A 101 21.57 14.84 2.17
CA LEU A 101 21.83 14.04 0.97
C LEU A 101 20.65 14.13 0.00
N LEU A 102 19.43 13.92 0.50
CA LEU A 102 18.22 14.02 -0.31
C LEU A 102 18.12 15.39 -1.00
N GLU A 103 18.32 16.48 -0.26
CA GLU A 103 18.31 17.84 -0.84
C GLU A 103 19.27 17.96 -2.02
N ARG A 104 20.53 17.53 -1.84
CA ARG A 104 21.54 17.59 -2.88
C ARG A 104 21.16 16.76 -4.10
N MET A 105 20.70 15.50 -3.90
CA MET A 105 20.30 14.61 -4.98
C MET A 105 19.12 15.18 -5.77
N LEU A 106 18.13 15.75 -5.08
CA LEU A 106 16.97 16.37 -5.72
C LEU A 106 17.33 17.63 -6.49
N ASP A 107 18.23 18.49 -5.94
CA ASP A 107 18.72 19.68 -6.63
C ASP A 107 19.54 19.30 -7.88
N GLU A 108 20.39 18.27 -7.80
CA GLU A 108 21.16 17.77 -8.95
C GLU A 108 20.23 17.18 -10.02
N ASN A 109 19.27 16.35 -9.61
CA ASN A 109 18.31 15.74 -10.52
C ASN A 109 17.39 16.77 -11.20
N ALA A 110 16.95 17.80 -10.46
CA ALA A 110 16.10 18.86 -11.00
C ALA A 110 16.78 19.69 -12.10
N ARG A 111 18.10 19.77 -12.10
CA ARG A 111 18.89 20.50 -13.13
C ARG A 111 19.15 19.67 -14.39
N ASN A 112 18.87 18.36 -14.33
CA ASN A 112 19.09 17.47 -15.46
C ASN A 112 17.77 17.21 -16.20
N PRO A 113 17.54 17.82 -17.38
CA PRO A 113 16.30 17.66 -18.15
C PRO A 113 16.10 16.26 -18.74
N GLU A 114 17.18 15.44 -18.80
CA GLU A 114 17.13 14.08 -19.35
C GLU A 114 16.56 13.04 -18.39
N THR A 115 16.26 13.43 -17.14
CA THR A 115 15.74 12.51 -16.14
C THR A 115 14.21 12.52 -16.07
N ALA A 116 13.61 11.40 -15.68
CA ALA A 116 12.18 11.30 -15.43
C ALA A 116 11.77 11.91 -14.06
N HIS A 117 12.72 12.42 -13.27
CA HIS A 117 12.53 12.91 -11.91
C HIS A 117 11.85 11.90 -10.97
N ASP A 118 12.21 10.64 -11.12
CA ASP A 118 11.62 9.50 -10.42
C ASP A 118 12.62 8.88 -9.45
N PHE A 119 12.15 8.48 -8.25
CA PHE A 119 13.01 7.89 -7.24
C PHE A 119 13.60 6.55 -7.69
N GLY A 120 12.77 5.66 -8.26
CA GLY A 120 13.17 4.34 -8.69
C GLY A 120 14.03 4.35 -9.97
N LYS A 121 13.71 5.23 -10.93
CA LYS A 121 14.44 5.31 -12.20
C LYS A 121 15.73 6.09 -12.12
N ASN A 122 15.78 7.13 -11.30
CA ASN A 122 16.87 8.09 -11.32
C ASN A 122 17.64 8.19 -10.00
N ILE A 123 16.91 8.43 -8.88
CA ILE A 123 17.54 8.78 -7.61
C ILE A 123 18.25 7.57 -6.98
N ILE A 124 17.54 6.44 -6.82
CA ILE A 124 18.09 5.25 -6.17
C ILE A 124 19.24 4.63 -7.00
N PRO A 125 19.08 4.39 -8.32
CA PRO A 125 20.17 3.85 -9.13
C PRO A 125 21.43 4.71 -9.11
N ALA A 126 21.31 6.05 -9.19
CA ALA A 126 22.44 6.95 -9.15
C ALA A 126 23.19 6.97 -7.80
N ALA A 127 22.54 6.49 -6.74
CA ALA A 127 23.12 6.42 -5.40
C ALA A 127 23.97 5.17 -5.18
N LEU A 128 23.74 4.07 -5.88
CA LEU A 128 24.29 2.75 -5.55
C LEU A 128 25.82 2.71 -5.53
N ASP A 129 26.48 3.35 -6.50
CA ASP A 129 27.93 3.32 -6.62
C ASP A 129 28.65 4.22 -5.58
N LYS A 130 27.96 5.23 -5.05
CA LYS A 130 28.58 6.31 -4.27
C LYS A 130 28.14 6.33 -2.81
N MET A 131 27.07 5.65 -2.48
CA MET A 131 26.36 5.78 -1.20
C MET A 131 26.09 4.45 -0.55
N LYS A 132 25.83 4.47 0.75
CA LYS A 132 25.42 3.30 1.52
C LYS A 132 23.91 3.13 1.43
N VAL A 133 23.46 2.31 0.49
CA VAL A 133 22.04 1.97 0.29
C VAL A 133 21.76 0.60 0.90
N PHE A 134 20.77 0.54 1.80
CA PHE A 134 20.36 -0.70 2.47
C PHE A 134 18.90 -1.04 2.22
N ALA A 135 18.62 -2.32 2.08
CA ALA A 135 17.27 -2.87 2.06
C ALA A 135 16.81 -3.14 3.51
N TYR A 136 15.59 -2.72 3.83
CA TYR A 136 14.94 -3.00 5.10
C TYR A 136 13.77 -3.95 4.84
N PRO A 137 13.87 -5.25 5.17
CA PRO A 137 12.78 -6.20 5.00
C PRO A 137 11.58 -5.84 5.89
N PHE A 138 10.40 -5.68 5.29
CA PHE A 138 9.16 -5.39 5.99
C PHE A 138 8.61 -6.65 6.65
N ARG A 139 9.05 -6.86 7.87
CA ARG A 139 8.70 -8.04 8.67
C ARG A 139 8.29 -7.63 10.08
N ASP A 140 7.41 -8.42 10.68
CA ASP A 140 7.09 -8.28 12.10
C ASP A 140 8.35 -8.48 12.95
N VAL A 141 8.58 -7.57 13.87
CA VAL A 141 9.81 -7.55 14.68
C VAL A 141 9.94 -8.80 15.57
N ARG A 142 8.81 -9.34 16.05
CA ARG A 142 8.75 -10.50 16.96
C ARG A 142 8.74 -11.82 16.20
N THR A 143 7.83 -11.96 15.24
CA THR A 143 7.59 -13.22 14.53
C THR A 143 8.50 -13.43 13.33
N ARG A 144 9.11 -12.34 12.82
CA ARG A 144 9.88 -12.32 11.57
C ARG A 144 9.07 -12.65 10.32
N ALA A 145 7.77 -12.85 10.44
CA ALA A 145 6.89 -13.03 9.31
C ALA A 145 6.78 -11.74 8.48
N GLN A 146 6.69 -11.88 7.17
CA GLN A 146 6.40 -10.74 6.30
C GLN A 146 5.01 -10.21 6.63
N GLN A 147 4.88 -8.89 6.73
CA GLN A 147 3.61 -8.23 7.00
C GLN A 147 2.85 -7.98 5.70
N TYR A 148 1.55 -7.72 5.84
CA TYR A 148 0.68 -7.40 4.73
C TYR A 148 1.12 -6.12 4.02
N TRP A 149 1.28 -6.21 2.72
CA TRP A 149 1.51 -5.10 1.83
C TRP A 149 0.88 -5.38 0.47
N ARG A 150 0.15 -4.40 -0.07
CA ARG A 150 -0.45 -4.45 -1.40
C ARG A 150 -0.21 -3.13 -2.12
N ASP A 151 0.23 -3.23 -3.36
CA ASP A 151 0.14 -2.14 -4.34
C ASP A 151 -1.25 -2.18 -4.97
N VAL A 152 -1.92 -1.03 -5.02
CA VAL A 152 -3.25 -0.89 -5.60
C VAL A 152 -3.27 0.09 -6.77
N GLY A 153 -2.16 0.18 -7.50
CA GLY A 153 -1.99 1.05 -8.66
C GLY A 153 -2.80 0.66 -9.90
N THR A 154 -3.49 -0.49 -9.90
CA THR A 154 -4.42 -0.88 -10.96
C THR A 154 -5.83 -1.06 -10.42
N VAL A 155 -6.85 -0.96 -11.30
CA VAL A 155 -8.25 -1.15 -10.91
C VAL A 155 -8.48 -2.55 -10.34
N ASP A 156 -7.88 -3.57 -10.95
CA ASP A 156 -8.00 -4.96 -10.52
C ASP A 156 -7.36 -5.18 -9.14
N ALA A 157 -6.13 -4.73 -8.94
CA ALA A 157 -5.45 -4.82 -7.65
C ALA A 157 -6.21 -4.07 -6.52
N TYR A 158 -6.78 -2.91 -6.86
CA TYR A 158 -7.63 -2.16 -5.94
C TYR A 158 -8.93 -2.90 -5.60
N TYR A 159 -9.58 -3.52 -6.58
CA TYR A 159 -10.75 -4.35 -6.37
C TYR A 159 -10.43 -5.56 -5.50
N GLU A 160 -9.39 -6.31 -5.84
CA GLU A 160 -8.94 -7.49 -5.09
C GLU A 160 -8.61 -7.17 -3.63
N ALA A 161 -7.83 -6.10 -3.38
CA ALA A 161 -7.49 -5.68 -2.03
C ALA A 161 -8.73 -5.30 -1.19
N ASN A 162 -9.77 -4.74 -1.80
CA ASN A 162 -11.04 -4.49 -1.12
C ASN A 162 -11.79 -5.78 -0.84
N MET A 163 -11.83 -6.73 -1.80
CA MET A 163 -12.54 -7.99 -1.65
C MET A 163 -11.84 -8.93 -0.65
N GLU A 164 -10.53 -8.84 -0.47
CA GLU A 164 -9.82 -9.55 0.60
C GLU A 164 -10.39 -9.24 2.00
N LEU A 165 -10.87 -8.01 2.21
CA LEU A 165 -11.42 -7.60 3.51
C LEU A 165 -12.73 -8.31 3.89
N VAL A 166 -13.48 -8.85 2.93
CA VAL A 166 -14.73 -9.59 3.21
C VAL A 166 -14.50 -11.07 3.49
N HIS A 167 -13.27 -11.56 3.38
CA HIS A 167 -12.93 -12.92 3.75
C HIS A 167 -13.10 -13.15 5.26
N VAL A 168 -13.34 -14.38 5.67
CA VAL A 168 -13.50 -14.76 7.10
C VAL A 168 -12.23 -14.43 7.90
N HIS A 169 -11.06 -14.63 7.30
CA HIS A 169 -9.75 -14.33 7.90
C HIS A 169 -8.93 -13.47 6.93
N PRO A 170 -9.20 -12.15 6.87
CA PRO A 170 -8.41 -11.26 6.02
C PRO A 170 -6.99 -11.11 6.58
N GLU A 171 -6.00 -11.03 5.70
CA GLU A 171 -4.61 -10.79 6.11
C GLU A 171 -4.45 -9.42 6.79
N LEU A 172 -5.16 -8.39 6.29
CA LEU A 172 -5.23 -7.08 6.92
C LEU A 172 -6.42 -7.02 7.88
N ASN A 173 -6.17 -7.05 9.18
CA ASN A 173 -7.22 -6.87 10.19
C ASN A 173 -7.49 -5.38 10.43
N ILE A 174 -8.60 -4.87 9.90
CA ILE A 174 -9.04 -3.49 10.14
C ILE A 174 -9.80 -3.31 11.46
N TYR A 175 -10.14 -4.42 12.15
CA TYR A 175 -10.81 -4.46 13.47
C TYR A 175 -9.83 -4.56 14.64
N ASP A 176 -8.52 -4.35 14.39
CA ASP A 176 -7.48 -4.37 15.43
C ASP A 176 -7.59 -3.11 16.32
N GLU A 177 -8.20 -3.26 17.49
CA GLU A 177 -8.38 -2.18 18.47
C GLU A 177 -7.07 -1.72 19.11
N GLN A 178 -6.03 -2.57 19.12
CA GLN A 178 -4.74 -2.21 19.70
C GLN A 178 -3.91 -1.31 18.76
N TRP A 179 -4.18 -1.39 17.46
CA TRP A 179 -3.56 -0.56 16.46
C TRP A 179 -4.56 -0.13 15.38
N PRO A 180 -5.50 0.75 15.72
CA PRO A 180 -6.55 1.17 14.81
C PRO A 180 -5.99 2.00 13.65
N ILE A 181 -6.64 1.87 12.49
CA ILE A 181 -6.36 2.72 11.33
C ILE A 181 -7.16 4.01 11.48
N TRP A 182 -6.49 5.12 11.78
CA TRP A 182 -7.13 6.42 11.90
C TRP A 182 -7.35 7.00 10.51
N THR A 183 -8.63 7.26 10.18
CA THR A 183 -9.04 7.89 8.93
C THR A 183 -10.24 8.79 9.19
N TYR A 184 -10.50 9.70 8.24
CA TYR A 184 -11.70 10.50 8.30
C TYR A 184 -12.94 9.62 8.11
N GLN A 185 -13.84 9.66 9.08
CA GLN A 185 -15.12 8.97 9.01
C GLN A 185 -16.25 10.00 9.21
N ARG A 186 -17.19 10.03 8.27
CA ARG A 186 -18.43 10.77 8.46
C ARG A 186 -19.29 10.06 9.50
N GLN A 187 -19.96 10.83 10.33
CA GLN A 187 -20.96 10.27 11.25
C GLN A 187 -22.22 9.92 10.44
N HIS A 188 -22.45 8.65 10.27
CA HIS A 188 -23.64 8.08 9.63
C HIS A 188 -24.41 7.24 10.63
N PRO A 189 -25.75 7.12 10.51
CA PRO A 189 -26.49 6.12 11.27
C PRO A 189 -26.01 4.70 10.90
N PRO A 190 -26.26 3.69 11.73
CA PRO A 190 -25.96 2.31 11.40
C PRO A 190 -26.60 1.88 10.08
N ALA A 191 -26.00 0.88 9.42
CA ALA A 191 -26.60 0.25 8.26
C ALA A 191 -27.95 -0.38 8.63
N LYS A 192 -28.96 -0.25 7.76
CA LYS A 192 -30.32 -0.69 7.99
C LYS A 192 -30.70 -1.80 7.01
N PHE A 193 -31.16 -2.93 7.55
CA PHE A 193 -31.67 -4.08 6.80
C PHE A 193 -33.16 -4.23 7.08
N VAL A 194 -34.00 -4.09 6.08
CA VAL A 194 -35.45 -4.04 6.25
C VAL A 194 -36.17 -4.77 5.13
N LEU A 195 -37.49 -4.90 5.33
CA LEU A 195 -38.44 -5.57 4.49
C LEU A 195 -38.20 -7.08 4.45
N ASP A 196 -38.96 -7.81 5.31
CA ASP A 196 -39.05 -9.26 5.33
C ASP A 196 -40.53 -9.67 5.05
N ASP A 197 -40.92 -9.58 3.78
CA ASP A 197 -42.26 -9.81 3.30
C ASP A 197 -42.23 -10.43 1.88
N ASP A 198 -43.19 -11.35 1.58
CA ASP A 198 -43.29 -12.02 0.29
C ASP A 198 -41.99 -12.64 -0.26
N GLY A 199 -41.15 -13.20 0.62
CA GLY A 199 -39.87 -13.77 0.24
C GLY A 199 -38.81 -12.72 -0.10
N ARG A 200 -39.09 -11.44 0.11
CA ARG A 200 -38.13 -10.34 0.00
C ARG A 200 -37.53 -10.07 1.36
N ARG A 201 -36.25 -10.27 1.49
CA ARG A 201 -35.52 -10.02 2.74
C ARG A 201 -34.30 -9.16 2.51
N GLY A 202 -34.18 -8.05 3.25
CA GLY A 202 -32.97 -7.25 3.27
C GLY A 202 -31.88 -7.98 4.05
N MET A 203 -30.85 -8.50 3.35
CA MET A 203 -29.78 -9.27 3.97
C MET A 203 -28.43 -9.05 3.31
N ALA A 204 -27.37 -9.27 4.08
CA ALA A 204 -25.99 -9.31 3.59
C ALA A 204 -25.27 -10.54 4.17
N VAL A 205 -24.52 -11.25 3.34
CA VAL A 205 -23.77 -12.45 3.71
C VAL A 205 -22.34 -12.32 3.19
N ASN A 206 -21.34 -12.66 4.03
CA ASN A 206 -19.91 -12.51 3.70
C ASN A 206 -19.59 -11.13 3.11
N SER A 207 -20.16 -10.10 3.69
CA SER A 207 -20.11 -8.75 3.12
C SER A 207 -19.82 -7.70 4.18
N MET A 208 -19.23 -6.59 3.76
CA MET A 208 -19.04 -5.41 4.60
C MET A 208 -19.99 -4.31 4.16
N VAL A 209 -20.79 -3.80 5.09
CA VAL A 209 -21.79 -2.75 4.82
C VAL A 209 -21.53 -1.59 5.76
N SER A 210 -21.11 -0.45 5.20
CA SER A 210 -20.77 0.74 5.98
C SER A 210 -22.01 1.49 6.49
N GLY A 211 -21.80 2.42 7.41
CA GLY A 211 -22.86 3.27 7.96
C GLY A 211 -23.63 4.06 6.91
N GLY A 212 -24.91 4.37 7.21
CA GLY A 212 -25.81 5.08 6.32
C GLY A 212 -26.43 4.22 5.20
N CYS A 213 -26.01 2.96 5.04
CA CYS A 213 -26.57 2.07 4.02
C CYS A 213 -27.99 1.61 4.38
N ILE A 214 -28.84 1.42 3.36
CA ILE A 214 -30.18 0.85 3.48
C ILE A 214 -30.31 -0.30 2.49
N ILE A 215 -30.50 -1.51 3.01
CA ILE A 215 -30.75 -2.71 2.22
C ILE A 215 -32.22 -3.10 2.45
N SER A 216 -33.06 -2.85 1.45
CA SER A 216 -34.51 -3.01 1.56
C SER A 216 -35.00 -4.12 0.65
N GLY A 217 -35.32 -5.29 1.20
CA GLY A 217 -35.83 -6.44 0.41
C GLY A 217 -34.86 -6.92 -0.68
N ALA A 218 -33.55 -6.74 -0.47
CA ALA A 218 -32.48 -7.03 -1.41
C ALA A 218 -31.44 -7.96 -0.78
N GLN A 219 -30.65 -8.64 -1.60
CA GLN A 219 -29.59 -9.53 -1.17
C GLN A 219 -28.21 -8.96 -1.57
N VAL A 220 -27.28 -8.99 -0.63
CA VAL A 220 -25.89 -8.58 -0.83
C VAL A 220 -24.99 -9.74 -0.42
N ASN A 221 -24.22 -10.29 -1.34
CA ASN A 221 -23.37 -11.44 -1.12
C ASN A 221 -21.93 -11.10 -1.50
N GLU A 222 -20.95 -11.55 -0.69
CA GLU A 222 -19.53 -11.42 -0.95
C GLU A 222 -19.16 -10.03 -1.51
N SER A 223 -19.66 -8.96 -0.86
CA SER A 223 -19.58 -7.61 -1.42
C SER A 223 -19.20 -6.59 -0.36
N LEU A 224 -18.66 -5.45 -0.81
CA LEU A 224 -18.30 -4.32 0.03
C LEU A 224 -19.12 -3.08 -0.40
N LEU A 225 -19.97 -2.58 0.51
CA LEU A 225 -20.74 -1.36 0.31
C LEU A 225 -20.19 -0.22 1.17
N PHE A 226 -19.74 0.84 0.51
CA PHE A 226 -19.34 2.08 1.19
C PHE A 226 -20.56 2.82 1.73
N SER A 227 -20.30 3.92 2.45
CA SER A 227 -21.34 4.68 3.15
C SER A 227 -22.46 5.16 2.24
N ASN A 228 -23.66 5.26 2.79
CA ASN A 228 -24.85 5.83 2.12
C ASN A 228 -25.33 5.10 0.85
N CYS A 229 -24.97 3.83 0.68
CA CYS A 229 -25.53 3.04 -0.41
C CYS A 229 -26.99 2.65 -0.11
N ARG A 230 -27.84 2.72 -1.12
CA ARG A 230 -29.19 2.20 -1.08
C ARG A 230 -29.35 1.07 -2.08
N VAL A 231 -29.90 -0.05 -1.61
CA VAL A 231 -30.20 -1.24 -2.42
C VAL A 231 -31.67 -1.56 -2.21
N ASP A 232 -32.45 -1.38 -3.28
CA ASP A 232 -33.89 -1.54 -3.23
C ASP A 232 -34.31 -2.98 -3.52
N GLU A 233 -35.57 -3.27 -3.23
CA GLU A 233 -36.17 -4.59 -3.29
C GLU A 233 -35.94 -5.33 -4.62
N ARG A 234 -35.81 -6.68 -4.51
CA ARG A 234 -35.55 -7.60 -5.62
C ARG A 234 -34.19 -7.43 -6.30
N SER A 235 -33.32 -6.55 -5.78
CA SER A 235 -31.95 -6.44 -6.26
C SER A 235 -31.07 -7.53 -5.62
N VAL A 236 -30.11 -8.00 -6.42
CA VAL A 236 -29.04 -8.89 -5.96
C VAL A 236 -27.70 -8.23 -6.29
N ILE A 237 -26.88 -8.06 -5.28
CA ILE A 237 -25.49 -7.63 -5.42
C ILE A 237 -24.62 -8.82 -5.03
N ASP A 238 -23.75 -9.23 -5.95
CA ASP A 238 -22.86 -10.36 -5.75
C ASP A 238 -21.45 -10.02 -6.21
N ARG A 239 -20.46 -10.29 -5.37
CA ARG A 239 -19.03 -10.02 -5.62
C ARG A 239 -18.77 -8.62 -6.16
N ALA A 240 -19.36 -7.62 -5.51
CA ALA A 240 -19.28 -6.24 -5.95
C ALA A 240 -18.71 -5.31 -4.89
N ARG A 241 -18.01 -4.29 -5.38
CA ARG A 241 -17.65 -3.12 -4.60
C ARG A 241 -18.46 -1.93 -5.11
N ARG A 242 -19.26 -1.33 -4.23
CA ARG A 242 -20.05 -0.14 -4.56
C ARG A 242 -19.58 1.07 -3.74
N VAL A 243 -19.16 2.10 -4.42
CA VAL A 243 -18.78 3.39 -3.82
C VAL A 243 -20.04 4.21 -3.51
N GLU A 244 -19.91 5.16 -2.56
CA GLU A 244 -20.93 6.09 -2.13
C GLU A 244 -21.74 6.66 -3.31
N GLN A 245 -23.07 6.65 -3.18
CA GLN A 245 -23.96 7.23 -4.17
C GLN A 245 -23.88 8.77 -4.07
N ARG A 246 -23.10 9.40 -4.94
CA ARG A 246 -23.43 10.74 -5.42
C ARG A 246 -24.30 10.54 -6.65
N ASP A 247 -25.60 10.73 -6.46
CA ASP A 247 -26.60 10.81 -7.53
C ASP A 247 -26.44 9.84 -8.71
N VAL A 248 -26.97 8.64 -8.57
CA VAL A 248 -27.48 7.90 -9.72
C VAL A 248 -29.01 8.03 -9.68
N ALA A 249 -29.48 9.24 -9.92
CA ALA A 249 -30.76 9.44 -10.54
C ALA A 249 -30.55 9.21 -12.05
N SER A 250 -31.21 8.20 -12.59
CA SER A 250 -31.24 7.82 -14.00
C SER A 250 -30.04 7.03 -14.58
N LEU A 251 -30.16 5.72 -14.51
CA LEU A 251 -29.94 4.87 -15.67
C LEU A 251 -31.10 3.89 -15.76
#